data_6a68fa793c47e4d92c91086833871a02
#
_entry.id   6a68fa793c47e4d92c91086833871a02
#
_cell.length_a   1.000
_cell.length_b   1.000
_cell.length_c   1.000
_cell.angle_alpha   90.00
_cell.angle_beta   90.00
_cell.angle_gamma   90.00
#
_symmetry.space_group_name_H-M   'P 1'
#
loop_
_entity.id
_entity.type
_entity.pdbx_description
1 polymer ?
#
loop_
_entity_poly.entity_id
_entity_poly.type
_entity_poly.pdbx_seq_one_letter_code
_entity_poly.pdbx_strand_id
1 'polypeptide(L)'
;MESKNENAKVPLISKIAYGFGDVGCNFSWMFVSNFLMIFYTDVFGISMAAVSALMLFSRFWDAINDPIVGGLTDKTKTKWGRYRPWLLIAAPITAVLLIMTFWAHPDWSDRSKVIYMVITYCLLVLGYTCVNIPYGTLCGAMTQDIDERAKINTSRSVSAMVAIGIINIITVPLIGKLGSQSAKTGYLLVAIIYGCIFAACHFFCFAKTKEQVIMPEKEKISIKVQLRAVIQNRPYILALIGQVLFGFTLYGRNADVLYYFTYVEGNASYYTTYSMCIIIPSIIGAACFQPVFRKLNNKGRTASIFALFTGISMLCMFFFNVKETPAAFYTLAGITQFFFSGFNTAIYAIIPDCVEYGEWKTGLRNDGFQYAFVSLGNKIGMAIGTALLAALLGKYGYVANQVQNPAVLSIMRHSFTTIPGVLWIVTAIVLFFYRLNKKRYNEIVEDLKKKRVK
;
A
#
# COMPACT_ATOMS: atom_id res chain seq x y z
N MET A 1 35.23 6.82 21.56
CA MET A 1 33.96 6.27 21.01
C MET A 1 34.33 5.00 20.27
N GLU A 2 34.05 3.84 20.87
CA GLU A 2 34.33 2.55 20.26
C GLU A 2 33.63 2.47 18.89
N SER A 3 34.39 2.07 17.87
CA SER A 3 33.84 1.75 16.55
C SER A 3 32.81 0.61 16.73
N LYS A 4 31.53 0.93 16.80
CA LYS A 4 30.49 -0.09 16.82
C LYS A 4 30.65 -0.92 15.55
N ASN A 5 30.71 -2.21 15.71
CA ASN A 5 30.99 -3.19 14.66
C ASN A 5 29.82 -3.12 13.62
N GLU A 6 30.00 -2.36 12.56
CA GLU A 6 28.97 -2.02 11.56
C GLU A 6 28.42 -3.26 10.82
N ASN A 7 29.18 -4.36 10.87
CA ASN A 7 28.84 -5.67 10.29
C ASN A 7 28.34 -6.69 11.33
N ALA A 8 27.96 -6.25 12.54
CA ALA A 8 27.45 -7.16 13.56
C ALA A 8 26.12 -7.79 13.12
N LYS A 9 25.99 -9.10 13.32
CA LYS A 9 24.72 -9.83 13.07
C LYS A 9 23.61 -9.25 13.92
N VAL A 10 22.49 -8.91 13.30
CA VAL A 10 21.30 -8.41 14.00
C VAL A 10 20.61 -9.57 14.71
N PRO A 11 20.32 -9.47 16.02
CA PRO A 11 19.62 -10.51 16.75
C PRO A 11 18.28 -10.89 16.12
N LEU A 12 17.92 -12.17 16.18
CA LEU A 12 16.63 -12.66 15.60
C LEU A 12 15.43 -11.92 16.18
N ILE A 13 15.43 -11.66 17.49
CA ILE A 13 14.38 -10.92 18.16
C ILE A 13 14.20 -9.49 17.60
N SER A 14 15.30 -8.84 17.19
CA SER A 14 15.23 -7.50 16.58
C SER A 14 14.66 -7.55 15.17
N LYS A 15 14.93 -8.61 14.40
CA LYS A 15 14.33 -8.83 13.07
C LYS A 15 12.83 -9.09 13.17
N ILE A 16 12.42 -9.93 14.13
CA ILE A 16 11.01 -10.20 14.42
C ILE A 16 10.31 -8.91 14.87
N ALA A 17 10.88 -8.19 15.82
CA ALA A 17 10.31 -6.95 16.34
C ALA A 17 10.18 -5.88 15.25
N TYR A 18 11.13 -5.80 14.32
CA TYR A 18 11.01 -4.94 13.15
C TYR A 18 9.85 -5.39 12.26
N GLY A 19 9.66 -6.69 12.02
CA GLY A 19 8.51 -7.21 11.29
C GLY A 19 7.17 -6.84 11.96
N PHE A 20 7.10 -6.87 13.30
CA PHE A 20 5.91 -6.44 14.04
C PHE A 20 5.57 -4.97 13.84
N GLY A 21 6.54 -4.09 13.60
CA GLY A 21 6.26 -2.71 13.19
C GLY A 21 5.37 -2.63 11.95
N ASP A 22 5.62 -3.50 10.96
CA ASP A 22 4.80 -3.56 9.75
C ASP A 22 3.43 -4.23 9.99
N VAL A 23 3.32 -5.15 10.95
CA VAL A 23 2.02 -5.63 11.44
C VAL A 23 1.18 -4.45 11.93
N GLY A 24 1.73 -3.63 12.82
CA GLY A 24 1.06 -2.43 13.31
C GLY A 24 0.63 -1.49 12.17
N CYS A 25 1.55 -1.16 11.28
CA CYS A 25 1.25 -0.32 10.12
C CYS A 25 0.08 -0.85 9.28
N ASN A 26 0.02 -2.17 9.03
CA ASN A 26 -1.06 -2.76 8.25
C ASN A 26 -2.39 -2.77 9.01
N PHE A 27 -2.40 -3.06 10.33
CA PHE A 27 -3.64 -3.01 11.14
C PHE A 27 -4.30 -1.64 11.10
N SER A 28 -3.52 -0.56 11.06
CA SER A 28 -4.07 0.78 10.87
C SER A 28 -4.47 1.03 9.41
N TRP A 29 -3.52 0.88 8.46
CA TRP A 29 -3.69 1.35 7.10
C TRP A 29 -4.66 0.52 6.26
N MET A 30 -4.67 -0.81 6.41
CA MET A 30 -5.63 -1.67 5.71
C MET A 30 -7.06 -1.45 6.23
N PHE A 31 -7.22 -1.23 7.54
CA PHE A 31 -8.51 -0.88 8.10
C PHE A 31 -9.04 0.43 7.53
N VAL A 32 -8.21 1.47 7.47
CA VAL A 32 -8.55 2.73 6.81
C VAL A 32 -8.86 2.53 5.32
N SER A 33 -7.99 1.83 4.59
CA SER A 33 -8.14 1.71 3.13
C SER A 33 -9.39 0.95 2.69
N ASN A 34 -9.79 -0.07 3.44
CA ASN A 34 -10.90 -0.94 3.05
C ASN A 34 -12.24 -0.52 3.68
N PHE A 35 -12.21 0.13 4.86
CA PHE A 35 -13.42 0.32 5.66
C PHE A 35 -13.80 1.77 5.89
N LEU A 36 -12.87 2.73 5.70
CA LEU A 36 -13.15 4.13 6.06
C LEU A 36 -14.23 4.77 5.19
N MET A 37 -14.21 4.50 3.89
CA MET A 37 -15.17 5.12 2.97
C MET A 37 -16.60 4.71 3.32
N ILE A 38 -16.86 3.42 3.46
CA ILE A 38 -18.19 2.90 3.84
C ILE A 38 -18.58 3.33 5.27
N PHE A 39 -17.61 3.44 6.20
CA PHE A 39 -17.87 3.98 7.52
C PHE A 39 -18.35 5.44 7.46
N TYR A 40 -17.69 6.29 6.68
CA TYR A 40 -18.08 7.69 6.55
C TYR A 40 -19.47 7.87 5.93
N THR A 41 -19.81 7.07 4.93
CA THR A 41 -21.10 7.18 4.24
C THR A 41 -22.23 6.52 5.01
N ASP A 42 -22.07 5.25 5.41
CA ASP A 42 -23.15 4.39 5.90
C ASP A 42 -23.36 4.47 7.41
N VAL A 43 -22.28 4.79 8.15
CA VAL A 43 -22.32 4.83 9.62
C VAL A 43 -22.30 6.26 10.15
N PHE A 44 -21.45 7.11 9.59
CA PHE A 44 -21.34 8.51 10.03
C PHE A 44 -22.34 9.42 9.29
N GLY A 45 -22.83 9.00 8.11
CA GLY A 45 -23.83 9.73 7.33
C GLY A 45 -23.27 10.97 6.63
N ILE A 46 -22.03 10.90 6.13
CA ILE A 46 -21.38 11.97 5.37
C ILE A 46 -21.64 11.75 3.89
N SER A 47 -21.92 12.83 3.14
CA SER A 47 -22.17 12.75 1.73
C SER A 47 -20.96 12.23 0.93
N MET A 48 -21.22 11.42 -0.10
CA MET A 48 -20.17 10.86 -0.97
C MET A 48 -19.31 11.95 -1.62
N ALA A 49 -19.90 13.12 -1.93
CA ALA A 49 -19.17 14.27 -2.47
C ALA A 49 -18.10 14.80 -1.50
N ALA A 50 -18.45 14.92 -0.20
CA ALA A 50 -17.50 15.36 0.83
C ALA A 50 -16.39 14.33 1.05
N VAL A 51 -16.73 13.03 1.03
CA VAL A 51 -15.74 11.95 1.13
C VAL A 51 -14.78 11.96 -0.08
N SER A 52 -15.30 12.13 -1.29
CA SER A 52 -14.48 12.25 -2.50
C SER A 52 -13.50 13.43 -2.43
N ALA A 53 -13.98 14.60 -2.00
CA ALA A 53 -13.16 15.79 -1.81
C ALA A 53 -12.03 15.56 -0.77
N LEU A 54 -12.35 14.90 0.36
CA LEU A 54 -11.35 14.54 1.36
C LEU A 54 -10.29 13.60 0.80
N MET A 55 -10.69 12.57 0.05
CA MET A 55 -9.76 11.58 -0.53
C MET A 55 -8.77 12.24 -1.49
N LEU A 56 -9.20 13.23 -2.27
CA LEU A 56 -8.31 14.04 -3.11
C LEU A 56 -7.42 14.98 -2.28
N PHE A 57 -8.02 15.74 -1.36
CA PHE A 57 -7.29 16.70 -0.53
C PHE A 57 -6.20 16.03 0.30
N SER A 58 -6.50 14.86 0.86
CA SER A 58 -5.54 14.12 1.70
C SER A 58 -4.24 13.77 0.98
N ARG A 59 -4.24 13.68 -0.34
CA ARG A 59 -3.02 13.39 -1.13
C ARG A 59 -2.10 14.59 -1.26
N PHE A 60 -2.68 15.79 -1.39
CA PHE A 60 -1.87 17.01 -1.30
C PHE A 60 -1.29 17.16 0.10
N TRP A 61 -2.07 16.83 1.12
CA TRP A 61 -1.64 16.81 2.51
C TRP A 61 -0.49 15.82 2.75
N ASP A 62 -0.57 14.58 2.24
CA ASP A 62 0.50 13.59 2.25
C ASP A 62 1.78 14.10 1.58
N ALA A 63 1.65 14.67 0.38
CA ALA A 63 2.79 15.16 -0.38
C ALA A 63 3.56 16.29 0.34
N ILE A 64 2.88 17.07 1.19
CA ILE A 64 3.48 18.12 2.01
C ILE A 64 4.10 17.52 3.29
N ASN A 65 3.40 16.58 3.94
CA ASN A 65 3.82 16.01 5.22
C ASN A 65 5.07 15.14 5.11
N ASP A 66 5.17 14.31 4.08
CA ASP A 66 6.27 13.36 3.94
C ASP A 66 7.65 14.02 3.96
N PRO A 67 7.93 15.09 3.17
CA PRO A 67 9.20 15.79 3.22
C PRO A 67 9.46 16.50 4.57
N ILE A 68 8.41 17.07 5.18
CA ILE A 68 8.53 17.77 6.46
C ILE A 68 8.91 16.78 7.57
N VAL A 69 8.16 15.68 7.69
CA VAL A 69 8.42 14.63 8.69
C VAL A 69 9.77 13.96 8.46
N GLY A 70 10.11 13.66 7.19
CA GLY A 70 11.43 13.14 6.84
C GLY A 70 12.56 14.07 7.29
N GLY A 71 12.44 15.37 7.02
CA GLY A 71 13.41 16.37 7.44
C GLY A 71 13.51 16.56 8.96
N LEU A 72 12.39 16.49 9.67
CA LEU A 72 12.37 16.52 11.14
C LEU A 72 13.01 15.26 11.73
N THR A 73 12.71 14.10 11.15
CA THR A 73 13.28 12.81 11.57
C THR A 73 14.80 12.82 11.41
N ASP A 74 15.32 13.33 10.29
CA ASP A 74 16.74 13.40 10.03
C ASP A 74 17.49 14.36 10.98
N LYS A 75 16.82 15.40 11.47
CA LYS A 75 17.36 16.33 12.46
C LYS A 75 17.26 15.85 13.91
N THR A 76 16.48 14.81 14.16
CA THR A 76 16.26 14.28 15.51
C THR A 76 17.55 13.67 16.08
N LYS A 77 17.94 14.12 17.29
CA LYS A 77 19.10 13.60 18.03
C LYS A 77 18.69 13.34 19.46
N THR A 78 18.52 12.07 19.84
CA THR A 78 18.14 11.68 21.19
C THR A 78 19.04 10.54 21.72
N LYS A 79 18.97 10.28 23.03
CA LYS A 79 19.64 9.14 23.67
C LYS A 79 19.18 7.78 23.14
N TRP A 80 18.00 7.71 22.53
CA TRP A 80 17.42 6.48 21.97
C TRP A 80 17.72 6.30 20.47
N GLY A 81 18.38 7.26 19.84
CA GLY A 81 18.66 7.30 18.41
C GLY A 81 17.89 8.42 17.69
N ARG A 82 17.85 8.30 16.36
CA ARG A 82 17.21 9.26 15.45
C ARG A 82 15.77 8.87 15.10
N TYR A 83 15.53 7.59 14.83
CA TYR A 83 14.28 7.06 14.29
C TYR A 83 13.39 6.43 15.37
N ARG A 84 13.97 5.72 16.32
CA ARG A 84 13.26 5.00 17.39
C ARG A 84 12.37 5.88 18.27
N PRO A 85 12.74 7.10 18.67
CA PRO A 85 11.88 7.97 19.48
C PRO A 85 10.52 8.26 18.85
N TRP A 86 10.47 8.33 17.51
CA TRP A 86 9.23 8.55 16.77
C TRP A 86 8.27 7.38 16.92
N LEU A 87 8.76 6.13 16.93
CA LEU A 87 7.94 4.94 17.17
C LEU A 87 7.34 4.94 18.58
N LEU A 88 8.06 5.45 19.57
CA LEU A 88 7.60 5.52 20.94
C LEU A 88 6.53 6.60 21.14
N ILE A 89 6.74 7.78 20.58
CA ILE A 89 5.92 8.98 20.83
C ILE A 89 4.75 9.07 19.86
N ALA A 90 4.98 8.87 18.57
CA ALA A 90 3.96 9.06 17.57
C ALA A 90 2.97 7.88 17.49
N ALA A 91 3.38 6.63 17.85
CA ALA A 91 2.48 5.49 17.74
C ALA A 91 1.25 5.57 18.65
N PRO A 92 1.33 5.90 19.95
CA PRO A 92 0.14 6.05 20.76
C PRO A 92 -0.75 7.21 20.30
N ILE A 93 -0.16 8.31 19.82
CA ILE A 93 -0.91 9.43 19.26
C ILE A 93 -1.69 8.99 18.02
N THR A 94 -1.04 8.27 17.11
CA THR A 94 -1.67 7.74 15.90
C THR A 94 -2.78 6.73 16.24
N ALA A 95 -2.60 5.90 17.26
CA ALA A 95 -3.64 4.99 17.73
C ALA A 95 -4.88 5.74 18.21
N VAL A 96 -4.71 6.82 18.98
CA VAL A 96 -5.84 7.68 19.40
C VAL A 96 -6.50 8.34 18.20
N LEU A 97 -5.73 8.83 17.23
CA LEU A 97 -6.26 9.44 16.01
C LEU A 97 -7.02 8.43 15.14
N LEU A 98 -6.56 7.16 15.08
CA LEU A 98 -7.31 6.08 14.45
C LEU A 98 -8.67 5.86 15.11
N ILE A 99 -8.71 5.81 16.43
CA ILE A 99 -9.95 5.66 17.21
C ILE A 99 -10.88 6.85 16.94
N MET A 100 -10.38 8.07 17.00
CA MET A 100 -11.16 9.28 16.72
C MET A 100 -11.71 9.26 15.27
N THR A 101 -10.96 8.79 14.30
CA THR A 101 -11.39 8.73 12.90
C THR A 101 -12.60 7.81 12.71
N PHE A 102 -12.71 6.73 13.51
CA PHE A 102 -13.82 5.79 13.47
C PHE A 102 -14.85 6.03 14.61
N TRP A 103 -14.85 7.21 15.21
CA TRP A 103 -15.83 7.58 16.23
C TRP A 103 -16.92 8.45 15.59
N ALA A 104 -18.05 7.82 15.27
CA ALA A 104 -19.17 8.48 14.61
C ALA A 104 -20.06 9.26 15.58
N HIS A 105 -20.45 10.46 15.17
CA HIS A 105 -21.41 11.34 15.86
C HIS A 105 -22.59 11.66 14.91
N PRO A 106 -23.51 10.70 14.65
CA PRO A 106 -24.55 10.86 13.64
C PRO A 106 -25.51 12.02 13.92
N ASP A 107 -25.66 12.40 15.19
CA ASP A 107 -26.57 13.48 15.62
C ASP A 107 -26.01 14.89 15.34
N TRP A 108 -24.77 15.01 14.91
CA TRP A 108 -24.18 16.32 14.60
C TRP A 108 -24.68 16.87 13.27
N SER A 109 -24.59 18.21 13.11
CA SER A 109 -24.88 18.86 11.84
C SER A 109 -23.92 18.35 10.72
N ASP A 110 -24.36 18.33 9.47
CA ASP A 110 -23.53 17.87 8.35
C ASP A 110 -22.23 18.66 8.23
N ARG A 111 -22.28 19.96 8.51
CA ARG A 111 -21.07 20.80 8.54
C ARG A 111 -20.08 20.34 9.63
N SER A 112 -20.56 20.04 10.83
CA SER A 112 -19.74 19.57 11.94
C SER A 112 -19.12 18.21 11.65
N LYS A 113 -19.90 17.29 11.04
CA LYS A 113 -19.41 15.97 10.60
C LYS A 113 -18.26 16.10 9.59
N VAL A 114 -18.42 16.96 8.58
CA VAL A 114 -17.40 17.18 7.56
C VAL A 114 -16.12 17.79 8.16
N ILE A 115 -16.25 18.78 9.03
CA ILE A 115 -15.10 19.39 9.72
C ILE A 115 -14.36 18.35 10.57
N TYR A 116 -15.09 17.56 11.36
CA TYR A 116 -14.51 16.50 12.16
C TYR A 116 -13.80 15.44 11.33
N MET A 117 -14.42 14.97 10.26
CA MET A 117 -13.84 14.04 9.30
C MET A 117 -12.51 14.56 8.72
N VAL A 118 -12.49 15.83 8.27
CA VAL A 118 -11.27 16.42 7.68
C VAL A 118 -10.16 16.50 8.74
N ILE A 119 -10.46 17.01 9.91
CA ILE A 119 -9.46 17.19 10.98
C ILE A 119 -8.91 15.83 11.44
N THR A 120 -9.78 14.89 11.78
CA THR A 120 -9.34 13.58 12.30
C THR A 120 -8.56 12.79 11.26
N TYR A 121 -8.99 12.80 10.02
CA TYR A 121 -8.30 12.09 8.96
C TYR A 121 -6.95 12.73 8.59
N CYS A 122 -6.87 14.05 8.48
CA CYS A 122 -5.61 14.74 8.21
C CYS A 122 -4.59 14.54 9.35
N LEU A 123 -5.04 14.57 10.60
CA LEU A 123 -4.20 14.29 11.75
C LEU A 123 -3.77 12.81 11.78
N LEU A 124 -4.67 11.87 11.45
CA LEU A 124 -4.33 10.45 11.35
C LEU A 124 -3.25 10.21 10.29
N VAL A 125 -3.39 10.81 9.11
CA VAL A 125 -2.40 10.72 8.03
C VAL A 125 -1.05 11.27 8.50
N LEU A 126 -1.03 12.43 9.15
CA LEU A 126 0.19 13.01 9.71
C LEU A 126 0.82 12.11 10.78
N GLY A 127 0.02 11.61 11.72
CA GLY A 127 0.47 10.69 12.76
C GLY A 127 1.06 9.41 12.17
N TYR A 128 0.37 8.83 11.18
CA TYR A 128 0.87 7.66 10.47
C TYR A 128 2.20 7.92 9.75
N THR A 129 2.35 9.07 9.09
CA THR A 129 3.60 9.48 8.45
C THR A 129 4.74 9.63 9.47
N CYS A 130 4.45 10.19 10.67
CA CYS A 130 5.40 10.31 11.77
C CYS A 130 5.89 8.96 12.33
N VAL A 131 5.15 7.88 12.12
CA VAL A 131 5.58 6.53 12.48
C VAL A 131 6.22 5.81 11.29
N ASN A 132 5.58 5.85 10.12
CA ASN A 132 5.94 5.02 8.97
C ASN A 132 7.28 5.43 8.32
N ILE A 133 7.59 6.73 8.21
CA ILE A 133 8.85 7.21 7.64
C ILE A 133 10.06 6.81 8.52
N PRO A 134 10.08 7.12 9.85
CA PRO A 134 11.14 6.66 10.72
C PRO A 134 11.28 5.14 10.76
N TYR A 135 10.15 4.42 10.80
CA TYR A 135 10.13 2.97 10.77
C TYR A 135 10.78 2.41 9.49
N GLY A 136 10.41 2.92 8.33
CA GLY A 136 10.99 2.49 7.05
C GLY A 136 12.50 2.75 6.97
N THR A 137 12.99 3.85 7.56
CA THR A 137 14.39 4.24 7.55
C THR A 137 15.21 3.46 8.58
N LEU A 138 14.60 3.00 9.66
CA LEU A 138 15.25 2.30 10.78
C LEU A 138 16.03 1.06 10.32
N CYS A 139 15.55 0.31 9.33
CA CYS A 139 16.24 -0.86 8.78
C CYS A 139 17.69 -0.54 8.39
N GLY A 140 17.89 0.59 7.69
CA GLY A 140 19.22 1.06 7.29
C GLY A 140 20.09 1.49 8.46
N ALA A 141 19.48 1.98 9.54
CA ALA A 141 20.19 2.37 10.75
C ALA A 141 20.52 1.19 11.68
N MET A 142 19.90 0.02 11.49
CA MET A 142 20.17 -1.18 12.28
C MET A 142 21.47 -1.90 11.85
N THR A 143 21.78 -1.93 10.55
CA THR A 143 22.97 -2.60 10.02
C THR A 143 23.35 -2.08 8.63
N GLN A 144 24.64 -2.19 8.28
CA GLN A 144 25.13 -1.97 6.91
C GLN A 144 25.26 -3.27 6.11
N ASP A 145 25.23 -4.41 6.76
CA ASP A 145 25.32 -5.73 6.12
C ASP A 145 24.12 -5.98 5.21
N ILE A 146 24.37 -6.26 3.94
CA ILE A 146 23.35 -6.45 2.90
C ILE A 146 22.50 -7.69 3.19
N ASP A 147 23.10 -8.79 3.67
CA ASP A 147 22.40 -10.04 3.97
C ASP A 147 21.50 -9.88 5.20
N GLU A 148 21.96 -9.17 6.21
CA GLU A 148 21.16 -8.88 7.40
C GLU A 148 19.98 -7.94 7.06
N ARG A 149 20.19 -6.92 6.22
CA ARG A 149 19.10 -6.08 5.69
C ARG A 149 18.07 -6.90 4.91
N ALA A 150 18.53 -7.84 4.09
CA ALA A 150 17.64 -8.73 3.35
C ALA A 150 16.77 -9.57 4.31
N LYS A 151 17.36 -10.14 5.38
CA LYS A 151 16.63 -10.89 6.40
C LYS A 151 15.61 -10.04 7.16
N ILE A 152 15.97 -8.80 7.51
CA ILE A 152 15.08 -7.83 8.17
C ILE A 152 13.88 -7.53 7.26
N ASN A 153 14.14 -7.24 5.97
CA ASN A 153 13.07 -6.95 5.00
C ASN A 153 12.19 -8.18 4.71
N THR A 154 12.77 -9.39 4.71
CA THR A 154 11.99 -10.64 4.61
C THR A 154 11.04 -10.79 5.79
N SER A 155 11.53 -10.59 7.03
CA SER A 155 10.69 -10.60 8.23
C SER A 155 9.56 -9.59 8.13
N ARG A 156 9.85 -8.38 7.69
CA ARG A 156 8.86 -7.32 7.43
C ARG A 156 7.78 -7.78 6.45
N SER A 157 8.19 -8.30 5.29
CA SER A 157 7.26 -8.71 4.23
C SER A 157 6.35 -9.85 4.65
N VAL A 158 6.90 -10.86 5.34
CA VAL A 158 6.11 -11.99 5.87
C VAL A 158 5.10 -11.48 6.90
N SER A 159 5.53 -10.64 7.83
CA SER A 159 4.67 -10.05 8.86
C SER A 159 3.53 -9.22 8.25
N ALA A 160 3.83 -8.42 7.21
CA ALA A 160 2.81 -7.66 6.47
C ALA A 160 1.77 -8.57 5.83
N MET A 161 2.19 -9.64 5.14
CA MET A 161 1.28 -10.58 4.48
C MET A 161 0.34 -11.27 5.49
N VAL A 162 0.88 -11.69 6.63
CA VAL A 162 0.08 -12.29 7.71
C VAL A 162 -0.93 -11.27 8.27
N ALA A 163 -0.50 -10.05 8.55
CA ALA A 163 -1.39 -9.00 9.07
C ALA A 163 -2.52 -8.66 8.09
N ILE A 164 -2.21 -8.48 6.81
CA ILE A 164 -3.20 -8.20 5.77
C ILE A 164 -4.22 -9.35 5.68
N GLY A 165 -3.77 -10.59 5.70
CA GLY A 165 -4.65 -11.77 5.70
C GLY A 165 -5.60 -11.78 6.90
N ILE A 166 -5.07 -11.57 8.10
CA ILE A 166 -5.86 -11.51 9.34
C ILE A 166 -6.91 -10.40 9.26
N ILE A 167 -6.52 -9.18 8.89
CA ILE A 167 -7.43 -8.03 8.83
C ILE A 167 -8.58 -8.29 7.86
N ASN A 168 -8.27 -8.77 6.67
CA ASN A 168 -9.29 -9.01 5.64
C ASN A 168 -10.29 -10.11 6.03
N ILE A 169 -9.87 -11.11 6.82
CA ILE A 169 -10.73 -12.20 7.27
C ILE A 169 -11.58 -11.79 8.48
N ILE A 170 -10.96 -11.16 9.49
CA ILE A 170 -11.61 -11.02 10.80
C ILE A 170 -12.38 -9.70 10.95
N THR A 171 -12.08 -8.65 10.16
CA THR A 171 -12.64 -7.31 10.42
C THR A 171 -14.17 -7.29 10.29
N VAL A 172 -14.73 -7.85 9.22
CA VAL A 172 -16.19 -7.87 9.02
C VAL A 172 -16.92 -8.68 10.11
N PRO A 173 -16.53 -9.93 10.41
CA PRO A 173 -17.11 -10.67 11.54
C PRO A 173 -16.95 -9.94 12.88
N LEU A 174 -15.82 -9.28 13.11
CA LEU A 174 -15.55 -8.59 14.36
C LEU A 174 -16.43 -7.35 14.51
N ILE A 175 -16.59 -6.54 13.44
CA ILE A 175 -17.53 -5.41 13.41
C ILE A 175 -18.95 -5.91 13.69
N GLY A 176 -19.40 -6.98 13.04
CA GLY A 176 -20.73 -7.55 13.25
C GLY A 176 -20.95 -8.05 14.68
N LYS A 177 -19.98 -8.78 15.25
CA LYS A 177 -20.08 -9.32 16.62
C LYS A 177 -20.05 -8.22 17.69
N LEU A 178 -19.13 -7.26 17.57
CA LEU A 178 -19.00 -6.17 18.54
C LEU A 178 -20.04 -5.06 18.33
N GLY A 179 -20.59 -4.95 17.12
CA GLY A 179 -21.62 -4.00 16.74
C GLY A 179 -23.06 -4.54 16.82
N SER A 180 -23.31 -5.57 17.59
CA SER A 180 -24.64 -6.22 17.69
C SER A 180 -25.79 -5.24 18.00
N GLN A 181 -25.52 -4.15 18.72
CA GLN A 181 -26.49 -3.09 19.03
C GLN A 181 -26.43 -1.91 18.06
N SER A 182 -25.30 -1.64 17.45
CA SER A 182 -25.10 -0.51 16.52
C SER A 182 -23.81 -0.66 15.73
N ALA A 183 -23.89 -0.49 14.41
CA ALA A 183 -22.72 -0.52 13.55
C ALA A 183 -21.62 0.47 13.99
N LYS A 184 -22.00 1.68 14.46
CA LYS A 184 -21.05 2.68 15.00
C LYS A 184 -20.20 2.13 16.13
N THR A 185 -20.79 1.35 17.04
CA THR A 185 -20.09 0.71 18.16
C THR A 185 -19.12 -0.36 17.66
N GLY A 186 -19.53 -1.16 16.68
CA GLY A 186 -18.66 -2.17 16.08
C GLY A 186 -17.39 -1.58 15.47
N TYR A 187 -17.53 -0.55 14.64
CA TYR A 187 -16.38 0.14 14.05
C TYR A 187 -15.47 0.79 15.09
N LEU A 188 -16.05 1.44 16.12
CA LEU A 188 -15.29 2.07 17.19
C LEU A 188 -14.47 1.05 18.00
N LEU A 189 -15.09 -0.07 18.40
CA LEU A 189 -14.41 -1.09 19.17
C LEU A 189 -13.30 -1.78 18.37
N VAL A 190 -13.51 -2.01 17.07
CA VAL A 190 -12.46 -2.52 16.18
C VAL A 190 -11.33 -1.50 16.04
N ALA A 191 -11.63 -0.22 15.91
CA ALA A 191 -10.62 0.85 15.88
C ALA A 191 -9.79 0.91 17.16
N ILE A 192 -10.41 0.70 18.33
CA ILE A 192 -9.71 0.61 19.62
C ILE A 192 -8.76 -0.60 19.62
N ILE A 193 -9.24 -1.78 19.25
CA ILE A 193 -8.43 -3.00 19.21
C ILE A 193 -7.24 -2.81 18.26
N TYR A 194 -7.48 -2.31 17.04
CA TYR A 194 -6.44 -2.13 16.05
C TYR A 194 -5.47 -1.00 16.40
N GLY A 195 -5.95 0.06 17.04
CA GLY A 195 -5.12 1.13 17.61
C GLY A 195 -4.20 0.62 18.72
N CYS A 196 -4.70 -0.22 19.61
CA CYS A 196 -3.90 -0.87 20.66
C CYS A 196 -2.85 -1.81 20.05
N ILE A 197 -3.20 -2.62 19.02
CA ILE A 197 -2.25 -3.47 18.31
C ILE A 197 -1.18 -2.61 17.61
N PHE A 198 -1.58 -1.53 16.95
CA PHE A 198 -0.66 -0.59 16.31
C PHE A 198 0.38 -0.06 17.30
N ALA A 199 -0.06 0.48 18.43
CA ALA A 199 0.81 1.02 19.46
C ALA A 199 1.72 -0.06 20.08
N ALA A 200 1.17 -1.22 20.44
CA ALA A 200 1.92 -2.34 21.02
C ALA A 200 3.01 -2.87 20.08
N CYS A 201 2.70 -3.03 18.81
CA CYS A 201 3.67 -3.47 17.80
C CYS A 201 4.83 -2.48 17.64
N HIS A 202 4.57 -1.18 17.64
CA HIS A 202 5.60 -0.16 17.54
C HIS A 202 6.41 -0.02 18.84
N PHE A 203 5.79 -0.21 19.99
CA PHE A 203 6.53 -0.29 21.26
C PHE A 203 7.45 -1.49 21.32
N PHE A 204 7.00 -2.64 20.83
CA PHE A 204 7.85 -3.83 20.72
C PHE A 204 9.02 -3.61 19.75
N CYS A 205 8.75 -2.98 18.60
CA CYS A 205 9.77 -2.59 17.64
C CYS A 205 10.78 -1.63 18.30
N PHE A 206 10.32 -0.57 18.97
CA PHE A 206 11.18 0.35 19.72
C PHE A 206 12.05 -0.37 20.77
N ALA A 207 11.46 -1.25 21.57
CA ALA A 207 12.14 -1.90 22.68
C ALA A 207 13.26 -2.88 22.23
N LYS A 208 13.06 -3.58 21.12
CA LYS A 208 13.94 -4.66 20.68
C LYS A 208 14.86 -4.30 19.51
N THR A 209 14.70 -3.14 18.88
CA THR A 209 15.63 -2.66 17.84
C THR A 209 16.64 -1.68 18.42
N LYS A 210 17.80 -1.55 17.76
CA LYS A 210 18.85 -0.57 18.11
C LYS A 210 19.41 0.05 16.83
N GLU A 211 19.63 1.35 16.86
CA GLU A 211 20.36 2.05 15.81
C GLU A 211 21.87 1.89 16.04
N GLN A 212 22.56 1.26 15.13
CA GLN A 212 23.99 0.95 15.23
C GLN A 212 24.82 1.73 14.22
N VAL A 213 24.17 2.20 13.16
CA VAL A 213 24.81 2.87 12.03
C VAL A 213 24.42 4.35 12.02
N ILE A 214 25.41 5.21 11.95
CA ILE A 214 25.23 6.65 11.66
C ILE A 214 25.14 6.78 10.15
N MET A 215 23.93 7.06 9.63
CA MET A 215 23.77 7.30 8.21
C MET A 215 24.52 8.58 7.81
N PRO A 216 25.43 8.53 6.80
CA PRO A 216 26.09 9.72 6.30
C PRO A 216 25.06 10.68 5.70
N GLU A 217 25.31 11.99 5.82
CA GLU A 217 24.51 13.00 5.14
C GLU A 217 24.67 12.79 3.62
N LYS A 218 23.55 12.62 2.93
CA LYS A 218 23.55 12.48 1.46
C LYS A 218 23.93 13.82 0.83
N GLU A 219 24.82 13.79 -0.14
CA GLU A 219 25.09 14.96 -0.98
C GLU A 219 23.79 15.51 -1.58
N LYS A 220 23.59 16.81 -1.46
CA LYS A 220 22.40 17.48 -1.98
C LYS A 220 22.50 17.67 -3.50
N ILE A 221 22.14 16.64 -4.25
CA ILE A 221 22.02 16.75 -5.71
C ILE A 221 20.78 17.60 -6.04
N SER A 222 20.93 18.57 -6.94
CA SER A 222 19.80 19.42 -7.36
C SER A 222 18.64 18.58 -7.90
N ILE A 223 17.41 18.89 -7.45
CA ILE A 223 16.18 18.20 -7.87
C ILE A 223 16.02 18.24 -9.40
N LYS A 224 16.39 19.36 -10.05
CA LYS A 224 16.33 19.47 -11.52
C LYS A 224 17.21 18.45 -12.23
N VAL A 225 18.42 18.19 -11.70
CA VAL A 225 19.35 17.20 -12.26
C VAL A 225 18.80 15.79 -12.07
N GLN A 226 18.29 15.47 -10.88
CA GLN A 226 17.70 14.18 -10.59
C GLN A 226 16.46 13.91 -11.46
N LEU A 227 15.57 14.91 -11.63
CA LEU A 227 14.38 14.81 -12.47
C LEU A 227 14.75 14.59 -13.95
N ARG A 228 15.77 15.31 -14.45
CA ARG A 228 16.27 15.10 -15.82
C ARG A 228 16.79 13.67 -16.02
N ALA A 229 17.52 13.13 -15.06
CA ALA A 229 18.01 11.76 -15.10
C ALA A 229 16.87 10.73 -15.12
N VAL A 230 15.81 10.96 -14.34
CA VAL A 230 14.60 10.12 -14.33
C VAL A 230 13.87 10.15 -15.68
N ILE A 231 13.67 11.33 -16.27
CA ILE A 231 12.98 11.48 -17.57
C ILE A 231 13.76 10.78 -18.70
N GLN A 232 15.08 10.75 -18.65
CA GLN A 232 15.92 10.06 -19.60
C GLN A 232 15.91 8.54 -19.45
N ASN A 233 15.43 8.03 -18.33
CA ASN A 233 15.37 6.61 -18.00
C ASN A 233 14.06 5.99 -18.51
N ARG A 234 13.99 5.67 -19.80
CA ARG A 234 12.79 5.10 -20.44
C ARG A 234 12.24 3.85 -19.74
N PRO A 235 13.06 2.82 -19.39
CA PRO A 235 12.57 1.68 -18.62
C PRO A 235 11.89 2.08 -17.31
N TYR A 236 12.45 3.06 -16.62
CA TYR A 236 11.91 3.56 -15.37
C TYR A 236 10.57 4.28 -15.57
N ILE A 237 10.41 5.09 -16.60
CA ILE A 237 9.13 5.76 -16.90
C ILE A 237 8.02 4.73 -17.14
N LEU A 238 8.28 3.65 -17.87
CA LEU A 238 7.30 2.58 -18.08
C LEU A 238 6.93 1.88 -16.77
N ALA A 239 7.92 1.62 -15.90
CA ALA A 239 7.68 1.07 -14.57
C ALA A 239 6.87 2.03 -13.68
N LEU A 240 7.16 3.33 -13.74
CA LEU A 240 6.44 4.37 -12.99
C LEU A 240 4.96 4.47 -13.42
N ILE A 241 4.68 4.46 -14.73
CA ILE A 241 3.31 4.41 -15.24
C ILE A 241 2.61 3.15 -14.74
N GLY A 242 3.27 1.99 -14.82
CA GLY A 242 2.75 0.74 -14.27
C GLY A 242 2.44 0.84 -12.77
N GLN A 243 3.26 1.55 -11.99
CA GLN A 243 3.06 1.74 -10.56
C GLN A 243 1.88 2.67 -10.25
N VAL A 244 1.66 3.73 -11.04
CA VAL A 244 0.49 4.61 -10.93
C VAL A 244 -0.80 3.82 -11.21
N LEU A 245 -0.83 3.05 -12.30
CA LEU A 245 -1.98 2.22 -12.67
C LEU A 245 -2.24 1.12 -11.63
N PHE A 246 -1.18 0.51 -11.10
CA PHE A 246 -1.26 -0.44 -9.99
C PHE A 246 -1.92 0.17 -8.74
N GLY A 247 -1.45 1.35 -8.31
CA GLY A 247 -2.04 2.06 -7.18
C GLY A 247 -3.51 2.40 -7.41
N PHE A 248 -3.85 2.87 -8.61
CA PHE A 248 -5.22 3.18 -8.99
C PHE A 248 -6.15 1.96 -8.87
N THR A 249 -5.76 0.85 -9.48
CA THR A 249 -6.59 -0.37 -9.52
C THR A 249 -6.71 -1.01 -8.15
N LEU A 250 -5.62 -1.09 -7.39
CA LEU A 250 -5.58 -1.72 -6.08
C LEU A 250 -6.47 -0.97 -5.08
N TYR A 251 -6.22 0.33 -4.91
CA TYR A 251 -6.90 1.10 -3.86
C TYR A 251 -8.32 1.53 -4.26
N GLY A 252 -8.57 1.77 -5.54
CA GLY A 252 -9.94 1.99 -6.03
C GLY A 252 -10.83 0.77 -5.79
N ARG A 253 -10.33 -0.42 -6.12
CA ARG A 253 -11.05 -1.67 -5.88
C ARG A 253 -11.19 -2.00 -4.38
N ASN A 254 -10.16 -1.75 -3.58
CA ASN A 254 -10.24 -1.96 -2.14
C ASN A 254 -11.28 -1.07 -1.47
N ALA A 255 -11.44 0.17 -1.94
CA ALA A 255 -12.46 1.07 -1.43
C ALA A 255 -13.89 0.63 -1.83
N ASP A 256 -14.05 -0.03 -2.98
CA ASP A 256 -15.33 -0.53 -3.49
C ASP A 256 -15.72 -1.89 -2.91
N VAL A 257 -14.78 -2.69 -2.46
CA VAL A 257 -15.00 -4.10 -2.13
C VAL A 257 -16.15 -4.33 -1.14
N LEU A 258 -16.27 -3.50 -0.12
CA LEU A 258 -17.36 -3.63 0.86
C LEU A 258 -18.70 -3.14 0.30
N TYR A 259 -18.72 -2.08 -0.51
CA TYR A 259 -19.92 -1.66 -1.20
C TYR A 259 -20.43 -2.74 -2.15
N TYR A 260 -19.52 -3.37 -2.90
CA TYR A 260 -19.85 -4.48 -3.79
C TYR A 260 -20.52 -5.64 -3.02
N PHE A 261 -19.89 -6.14 -1.97
CA PHE A 261 -20.45 -7.26 -1.21
C PHE A 261 -21.72 -6.87 -0.43
N THR A 262 -21.80 -5.64 0.09
CA THR A 262 -22.96 -5.19 0.86
C THR A 262 -24.17 -4.94 -0.03
N TYR A 263 -24.02 -4.23 -1.14
CA TYR A 263 -25.13 -3.75 -1.94
C TYR A 263 -25.38 -4.58 -3.22
N VAL A 264 -24.34 -5.01 -3.92
CA VAL A 264 -24.50 -5.84 -5.13
C VAL A 264 -24.80 -7.28 -4.76
N GLU A 265 -23.98 -7.87 -3.88
CA GLU A 265 -24.17 -9.25 -3.42
C GLU A 265 -25.12 -9.36 -2.21
N GLY A 266 -25.47 -8.24 -1.56
CA GLY A 266 -26.46 -8.16 -0.48
C GLY A 266 -26.02 -8.76 0.84
N ASN A 267 -24.72 -9.12 1.02
CA ASN A 267 -24.19 -9.64 2.29
C ASN A 267 -22.70 -9.37 2.43
N ALA A 268 -22.33 -8.44 3.32
CA ALA A 268 -20.95 -8.10 3.62
C ALA A 268 -20.08 -9.29 4.08
N SER A 269 -20.69 -10.34 4.64
CA SER A 269 -19.96 -11.53 5.11
C SER A 269 -19.29 -12.32 3.96
N TYR A 270 -19.77 -12.17 2.73
CA TYR A 270 -19.12 -12.77 1.55
C TYR A 270 -17.71 -12.22 1.30
N TYR A 271 -17.42 -11.01 1.79
CA TYR A 271 -16.05 -10.48 1.79
C TYR A 271 -15.06 -11.34 2.59
N THR A 272 -15.50 -11.90 3.71
CA THR A 272 -14.66 -12.81 4.51
C THR A 272 -14.29 -14.08 3.72
N THR A 273 -15.28 -14.72 3.08
CA THR A 273 -15.05 -15.90 2.23
C THR A 273 -14.17 -15.56 1.04
N TYR A 274 -14.43 -14.42 0.37
CA TYR A 274 -13.59 -13.89 -0.69
C TYR A 274 -12.13 -13.77 -0.24
N SER A 275 -11.91 -13.15 0.92
CA SER A 275 -10.57 -12.94 1.49
C SER A 275 -9.84 -14.25 1.80
N MET A 276 -10.54 -15.26 2.29
CA MET A 276 -9.97 -16.59 2.50
C MET A 276 -9.54 -17.26 1.20
N CYS A 277 -10.39 -17.17 0.16
CA CYS A 277 -10.14 -17.82 -1.13
C CYS A 277 -8.93 -17.25 -1.88
N ILE A 278 -8.54 -15.99 -1.62
CA ILE A 278 -7.45 -15.31 -2.34
C ILE A 278 -6.07 -15.50 -1.69
N ILE A 279 -5.97 -15.95 -0.42
CA ILE A 279 -4.69 -16.02 0.31
C ILE A 279 -3.72 -17.01 -0.33
N ILE A 280 -4.15 -18.28 -0.49
CA ILE A 280 -3.29 -19.33 -1.05
C ILE A 280 -2.87 -19.01 -2.49
N PRO A 281 -3.79 -18.63 -3.40
CA PRO A 281 -3.41 -18.19 -4.74
C PRO A 281 -2.44 -17.02 -4.75
N SER A 282 -2.56 -16.07 -3.80
CA SER A 282 -1.62 -14.94 -3.67
C SER A 282 -0.18 -15.40 -3.41
N ILE A 283 0.01 -16.32 -2.46
CA ILE A 283 1.33 -16.86 -2.11
C ILE A 283 1.94 -17.61 -3.30
N ILE A 284 1.15 -18.47 -3.96
CA ILE A 284 1.61 -19.25 -5.11
C ILE A 284 1.95 -18.33 -6.28
N GLY A 285 1.13 -17.33 -6.55
CA GLY A 285 1.35 -16.35 -7.64
C GLY A 285 2.64 -15.56 -7.45
N ALA A 286 2.93 -15.09 -6.24
CA ALA A 286 4.18 -14.42 -5.93
C ALA A 286 5.40 -15.34 -6.15
N ALA A 287 5.32 -16.61 -5.74
CA ALA A 287 6.37 -17.60 -5.95
C ALA A 287 6.58 -17.95 -7.44
N CYS A 288 5.52 -17.93 -8.25
CA CYS A 288 5.57 -18.23 -9.68
C CYS A 288 6.27 -17.14 -10.52
N PHE A 289 6.49 -15.93 -9.97
CA PHE A 289 7.24 -14.90 -10.71
C PHE A 289 8.59 -15.38 -11.17
N GLN A 290 9.40 -15.99 -10.30
CA GLN A 290 10.77 -16.36 -10.63
C GLN A 290 10.90 -17.45 -11.72
N PRO A 291 10.14 -18.55 -11.70
CA PRO A 291 10.10 -19.52 -12.79
C PRO A 291 9.70 -18.91 -14.14
N VAL A 292 8.68 -18.06 -14.16
CA VAL A 292 8.21 -17.41 -15.38
C VAL A 292 9.27 -16.43 -15.91
N PHE A 293 9.88 -15.63 -15.04
CA PHE A 293 10.98 -14.74 -15.40
C PHE A 293 12.18 -15.49 -16.00
N ARG A 294 12.56 -16.65 -15.43
CA ARG A 294 13.65 -17.48 -15.96
C ARG A 294 13.41 -17.92 -17.40
N LYS A 295 12.16 -18.22 -17.77
CA LYS A 295 11.78 -18.60 -19.14
C LYS A 295 11.79 -17.42 -20.11
N LEU A 296 11.28 -16.27 -19.66
CA LEU A 296 11.12 -15.09 -20.52
C LEU A 296 12.37 -14.20 -20.59
N ASN A 297 13.28 -14.31 -19.62
CA ASN A 297 14.49 -13.49 -19.49
C ASN A 297 14.23 -11.96 -19.56
N ASN A 298 13.02 -11.51 -19.25
CA ASN A 298 12.62 -10.11 -19.23
C ASN A 298 11.55 -9.87 -18.15
N LYS A 299 11.91 -9.09 -17.11
CA LYS A 299 11.02 -8.80 -15.98
C LYS A 299 9.78 -8.02 -16.40
N GLY A 300 9.91 -7.06 -17.33
CA GLY A 300 8.78 -6.28 -17.83
C GLY A 300 7.79 -7.12 -18.63
N ARG A 301 8.24 -8.03 -19.49
CA ARG A 301 7.36 -8.97 -20.18
C ARG A 301 6.69 -9.94 -19.21
N THR A 302 7.42 -10.37 -18.17
CA THR A 302 6.84 -11.19 -17.11
C THR A 302 5.72 -10.44 -16.38
N ALA A 303 5.97 -9.19 -15.98
CA ALA A 303 4.96 -8.32 -15.38
C ALA A 303 3.77 -8.08 -16.33
N SER A 304 4.03 -7.84 -17.63
CA SER A 304 2.99 -7.65 -18.64
C SER A 304 2.05 -8.87 -18.74
N ILE A 305 2.59 -10.09 -18.77
CA ILE A 305 1.77 -11.31 -18.82
C ILE A 305 0.92 -11.45 -17.56
N PHE A 306 1.49 -11.25 -16.38
CA PHE A 306 0.73 -11.30 -15.13
C PHE A 306 -0.36 -10.24 -15.09
N ALA A 307 -0.08 -9.01 -15.53
CA ALA A 307 -1.07 -7.93 -15.63
C ALA A 307 -2.20 -8.28 -16.61
N LEU A 308 -1.88 -8.84 -17.78
CA LEU A 308 -2.86 -9.23 -18.77
C LEU A 308 -3.86 -10.25 -18.22
N PHE A 309 -3.35 -11.33 -17.61
CA PHE A 309 -4.23 -12.35 -17.03
C PHE A 309 -4.98 -11.86 -15.81
N THR A 310 -4.43 -10.93 -15.01
CA THR A 310 -5.18 -10.24 -13.96
C THR A 310 -6.35 -9.47 -14.56
N GLY A 311 -6.13 -8.72 -15.63
CA GLY A 311 -7.17 -7.96 -16.32
C GLY A 311 -8.26 -8.86 -16.91
N ILE A 312 -7.87 -9.91 -17.65
CA ILE A 312 -8.82 -10.86 -18.25
C ILE A 312 -9.67 -11.53 -17.17
N SER A 313 -9.06 -12.04 -16.10
CA SER A 313 -9.81 -12.71 -15.03
C SER A 313 -10.78 -11.76 -14.31
N MET A 314 -10.40 -10.48 -14.12
CA MET A 314 -11.31 -9.46 -13.57
C MET A 314 -12.48 -9.17 -14.52
N LEU A 315 -12.24 -9.08 -15.82
CA LEU A 315 -13.33 -8.92 -16.80
C LEU A 315 -14.28 -10.13 -16.81
N CYS A 316 -13.74 -11.35 -16.69
CA CYS A 316 -14.54 -12.56 -16.58
C CYS A 316 -15.40 -12.56 -15.30
N MET A 317 -14.88 -12.05 -14.17
CA MET A 317 -15.66 -11.94 -12.92
C MET A 317 -16.93 -11.11 -13.07
N PHE A 318 -17.01 -10.21 -14.02
CA PHE A 318 -18.20 -9.41 -14.27
C PHE A 318 -19.45 -10.26 -14.59
N PHE A 319 -19.29 -11.43 -15.20
CA PHE A 319 -20.39 -12.31 -15.61
C PHE A 319 -20.86 -13.26 -14.51
N PHE A 320 -20.20 -13.28 -13.36
CA PHE A 320 -20.49 -14.17 -12.24
C PHE A 320 -20.87 -13.37 -10.99
N ASN A 321 -21.66 -13.98 -10.11
CA ASN A 321 -22.02 -13.43 -8.82
C ASN A 321 -21.94 -14.49 -7.74
N VAL A 322 -21.89 -14.08 -6.46
CA VAL A 322 -21.76 -15.02 -5.34
C VAL A 322 -23.04 -15.81 -5.11
N LYS A 323 -24.21 -15.23 -5.39
CA LYS A 323 -25.50 -15.88 -5.10
C LYS A 323 -25.80 -17.05 -6.02
N GLU A 324 -25.59 -16.89 -7.32
CA GLU A 324 -25.98 -17.88 -8.34
C GLU A 324 -24.80 -18.81 -8.70
N THR A 325 -23.58 -18.26 -8.72
CA THR A 325 -22.39 -18.96 -9.21
C THR A 325 -21.20 -18.83 -8.26
N PRO A 326 -21.33 -19.18 -6.96
CA PRO A 326 -20.28 -18.94 -5.96
C PRO A 326 -18.96 -19.61 -6.32
N ALA A 327 -18.98 -20.85 -6.80
CA ALA A 327 -17.77 -21.59 -7.17
C ALA A 327 -16.99 -20.88 -8.29
N ALA A 328 -17.65 -20.42 -9.34
CA ALA A 328 -17.03 -19.70 -10.45
C ALA A 328 -16.47 -18.35 -9.99
N PHE A 329 -17.24 -17.58 -9.20
CA PHE A 329 -16.83 -16.30 -8.69
C PHE A 329 -15.55 -16.40 -7.83
N TYR A 330 -15.55 -17.30 -6.80
CA TYR A 330 -14.39 -17.45 -5.92
C TYR A 330 -13.18 -18.06 -6.62
N THR A 331 -13.39 -18.96 -7.59
CA THR A 331 -12.30 -19.49 -8.43
C THR A 331 -11.65 -18.39 -9.25
N LEU A 332 -12.44 -17.54 -9.92
CA LEU A 332 -11.93 -16.38 -10.67
C LEU A 332 -11.26 -15.37 -9.75
N ALA A 333 -11.77 -15.16 -8.54
CA ALA A 333 -11.11 -14.31 -7.55
C ALA A 333 -9.72 -14.85 -7.18
N GLY A 334 -9.60 -16.15 -6.98
CA GLY A 334 -8.31 -16.82 -6.73
C GLY A 334 -7.35 -16.70 -7.92
N ILE A 335 -7.83 -16.93 -9.14
CA ILE A 335 -7.04 -16.75 -10.37
C ILE A 335 -6.57 -15.32 -10.52
N THR A 336 -7.46 -14.36 -10.29
CA THR A 336 -7.13 -12.92 -10.32
C THR A 336 -6.02 -12.61 -9.32
N GLN A 337 -6.15 -13.09 -8.11
CA GLN A 337 -5.18 -12.81 -7.05
C GLN A 337 -3.82 -13.51 -7.28
N PHE A 338 -3.82 -14.69 -7.88
CA PHE A 338 -2.60 -15.38 -8.30
C PHE A 338 -1.79 -14.52 -9.27
N PHE A 339 -2.42 -14.06 -10.35
CA PHE A 339 -1.73 -13.21 -11.33
C PHE A 339 -1.37 -11.84 -10.78
N PHE A 340 -2.26 -11.22 -10.00
CA PHE A 340 -2.00 -9.97 -9.30
C PHE A 340 -0.74 -10.04 -8.42
N SER A 341 -0.57 -11.10 -7.63
CA SER A 341 0.59 -11.26 -6.75
C SER A 341 1.88 -11.50 -7.52
N GLY A 342 1.82 -12.25 -8.62
CA GLY A 342 2.95 -12.39 -9.53
C GLY A 342 3.37 -11.06 -10.15
N PHE A 343 2.40 -10.24 -10.56
CA PHE A 343 2.66 -8.88 -11.03
C PHE A 343 3.30 -8.00 -9.94
N ASN A 344 2.74 -8.02 -8.73
CA ASN A 344 3.25 -7.23 -7.61
C ASN A 344 4.73 -7.54 -7.34
N THR A 345 5.10 -8.82 -7.36
CA THR A 345 6.50 -9.23 -7.22
C THR A 345 7.35 -8.73 -8.40
N ALA A 346 6.83 -8.80 -9.63
CA ALA A 346 7.53 -8.38 -10.83
C ALA A 346 7.82 -6.88 -10.86
N ILE A 347 6.83 -6.04 -10.54
CA ILE A 347 6.96 -4.58 -10.65
C ILE A 347 8.01 -4.04 -9.66
N TYR A 348 8.06 -4.57 -8.43
CA TYR A 348 9.09 -4.20 -7.47
C TYR A 348 10.48 -4.76 -7.85
N ALA A 349 10.57 -5.89 -8.55
CA ALA A 349 11.82 -6.43 -9.06
C ALA A 349 12.40 -5.65 -10.26
N ILE A 350 11.60 -4.85 -10.95
CA ILE A 350 12.02 -4.00 -12.08
C ILE A 350 12.77 -2.74 -11.59
N ILE A 351 12.40 -2.19 -10.44
CA ILE A 351 12.90 -0.89 -9.96
C ILE A 351 14.43 -0.86 -9.82
N PRO A 352 15.10 -1.83 -9.15
CA PRO A 352 16.56 -1.86 -9.06
C PRO A 352 17.26 -1.86 -10.42
N ASP A 353 16.72 -2.61 -11.39
CA ASP A 353 17.29 -2.68 -12.75
C ASP A 353 17.22 -1.31 -13.45
N CYS A 354 16.13 -0.58 -13.21
CA CYS A 354 15.97 0.78 -13.75
C CYS A 354 16.95 1.77 -13.11
N VAL A 355 17.28 1.59 -11.82
CA VAL A 355 18.28 2.42 -11.14
C VAL A 355 19.65 2.25 -11.79
N GLU A 356 20.09 1.01 -12.01
CA GLU A 356 21.38 0.73 -12.65
C GLU A 356 21.42 1.17 -14.11
N TYR A 357 20.32 1.01 -14.84
CA TYR A 357 20.19 1.56 -16.19
C TYR A 357 20.33 3.09 -16.20
N GLY A 358 19.72 3.77 -15.21
CA GLY A 358 19.81 5.22 -15.05
C GLY A 358 21.24 5.69 -14.79
N GLU A 359 21.95 5.03 -13.86
CA GLU A 359 23.37 5.28 -13.57
C GLU A 359 24.24 5.07 -14.81
N TRP A 360 24.06 3.96 -15.53
CA TRP A 360 24.81 3.68 -16.74
C TRP A 360 24.63 4.77 -17.81
N LYS A 361 23.40 5.25 -17.97
CA LYS A 361 23.06 6.23 -19.03
C LYS A 361 23.44 7.66 -18.68
N THR A 362 23.31 8.07 -17.43
CA THR A 362 23.47 9.48 -17.00
C THR A 362 24.74 9.72 -16.17
N GLY A 363 25.41 8.67 -15.73
CA GLY A 363 26.52 8.76 -14.77
C GLY A 363 26.09 9.12 -13.34
N LEU A 364 24.79 9.33 -13.10
CA LEU A 364 24.26 9.75 -11.82
C LEU A 364 23.53 8.57 -11.15
N ARG A 365 23.98 8.18 -9.96
CA ARG A 365 23.27 7.23 -9.12
C ARG A 365 22.32 7.97 -8.16
N ASN A 366 21.02 7.79 -8.33
CA ASN A 366 19.99 8.50 -7.57
C ASN A 366 18.88 7.57 -7.05
N ASP A 367 19.27 6.45 -6.44
CA ASP A 367 18.38 5.40 -5.92
C ASP A 367 17.23 5.97 -5.09
N GLY A 368 17.56 6.77 -4.06
CA GLY A 368 16.56 7.31 -3.13
C GLY A 368 15.49 8.16 -3.83
N PHE A 369 15.89 8.95 -4.84
CA PHE A 369 14.96 9.78 -5.60
C PHE A 369 14.03 8.91 -6.48
N GLN A 370 14.56 7.87 -7.12
CA GLN A 370 13.75 6.95 -7.93
C GLN A 370 12.75 6.18 -7.07
N TYR A 371 13.17 5.63 -5.91
CA TYR A 371 12.23 4.96 -5.00
C TYR A 371 11.16 5.90 -4.43
N ALA A 372 11.51 7.17 -4.16
CA ALA A 372 10.54 8.18 -3.74
C ALA A 372 9.49 8.46 -4.82
N PHE A 373 9.89 8.52 -6.10
CA PHE A 373 8.97 8.69 -7.23
C PHE A 373 8.06 7.46 -7.45
N VAL A 374 8.56 6.24 -7.22
CA VAL A 374 7.71 5.03 -7.23
C VAL A 374 6.63 5.11 -6.15
N SER A 375 7.02 5.50 -4.94
CA SER A 375 6.07 5.70 -3.84
C SER A 375 5.05 6.80 -4.16
N LEU A 376 5.50 7.92 -4.71
CA LEU A 376 4.64 9.02 -5.16
C LEU A 376 3.67 8.55 -6.26
N GLY A 377 4.14 7.80 -7.24
CA GLY A 377 3.31 7.23 -8.30
C GLY A 377 2.19 6.34 -7.75
N ASN A 378 2.52 5.47 -6.79
CA ASN A 378 1.54 4.62 -6.11
C ASN A 378 0.50 5.46 -5.34
N LYS A 379 0.94 6.50 -4.61
CA LYS A 379 0.05 7.43 -3.89
C LYS A 379 -0.87 8.21 -4.83
N ILE A 380 -0.37 8.68 -5.98
CA ILE A 380 -1.17 9.36 -7.01
C ILE A 380 -2.23 8.39 -7.54
N GLY A 381 -1.84 7.17 -7.90
CA GLY A 381 -2.77 6.15 -8.35
C GLY A 381 -3.87 5.87 -7.31
N MET A 382 -3.49 5.68 -6.05
CA MET A 382 -4.42 5.50 -4.94
C MET A 382 -5.41 6.66 -4.83
N ALA A 383 -4.93 7.90 -4.92
CA ALA A 383 -5.77 9.10 -4.85
C ALA A 383 -6.84 9.10 -5.93
N ILE A 384 -6.40 8.92 -7.18
CA ILE A 384 -7.30 8.96 -8.33
C ILE A 384 -8.32 7.81 -8.24
N GLY A 385 -7.89 6.59 -7.87
CA GLY A 385 -8.75 5.42 -7.78
C GLY A 385 -9.86 5.58 -6.74
N THR A 386 -9.51 5.96 -5.53
CA THR A 386 -10.49 6.14 -4.44
C THR A 386 -11.43 7.32 -4.68
N ALA A 387 -10.90 8.44 -5.18
CA ALA A 387 -11.71 9.62 -5.45
C ALA A 387 -12.66 9.43 -6.64
N LEU A 388 -12.21 8.74 -7.70
CA LEU A 388 -13.05 8.43 -8.84
C LEU A 388 -14.22 7.54 -8.43
N LEU A 389 -13.99 6.50 -7.63
CA LEU A 389 -15.06 5.67 -7.09
C LEU A 389 -16.10 6.52 -6.36
N ALA A 390 -15.65 7.32 -5.39
CA ALA A 390 -16.56 8.17 -4.61
C ALA A 390 -17.32 9.17 -5.48
N ALA A 391 -16.66 9.78 -6.48
CA ALA A 391 -17.31 10.69 -7.43
C ALA A 391 -18.35 9.98 -8.30
N LEU A 392 -18.07 8.77 -8.78
CA LEU A 392 -19.01 7.96 -9.56
C LEU A 392 -20.21 7.58 -8.71
N LEU A 393 -20.04 7.05 -7.52
CA LEU A 393 -21.14 6.69 -6.62
C LEU A 393 -22.01 7.91 -6.29
N GLY A 394 -21.40 9.06 -6.01
CA GLY A 394 -22.12 10.31 -5.77
C GLY A 394 -22.91 10.79 -6.99
N LYS A 395 -22.30 10.74 -8.19
CA LYS A 395 -22.94 11.15 -9.45
C LYS A 395 -24.17 10.31 -9.81
N TYR A 396 -24.11 8.99 -9.56
CA TYR A 396 -25.19 8.07 -9.88
C TYR A 396 -26.25 7.96 -8.78
N GLY A 397 -26.13 8.77 -7.70
CA GLY A 397 -27.15 8.91 -6.68
C GLY A 397 -27.11 7.82 -5.61
N TYR A 398 -25.91 7.42 -5.20
CA TYR A 398 -25.75 6.52 -4.06
C TYR A 398 -26.34 7.13 -2.77
N VAL A 399 -27.17 6.37 -2.09
CA VAL A 399 -27.76 6.73 -0.79
C VAL A 399 -27.46 5.61 0.21
N ALA A 400 -26.79 5.97 1.32
CA ALA A 400 -26.38 5.02 2.33
C ALA A 400 -27.56 4.29 2.99
N ASN A 401 -27.38 3.02 3.31
CA ASN A 401 -28.34 2.18 4.02
C ASN A 401 -29.73 2.05 3.35
N GLN A 402 -29.81 2.22 2.04
CA GLN A 402 -31.04 2.05 1.26
C GLN A 402 -30.83 1.06 0.13
N VAL A 403 -31.92 0.56 -0.43
CA VAL A 403 -31.88 -0.20 -1.68
C VAL A 403 -31.39 0.73 -2.78
N GLN A 404 -30.28 0.36 -3.40
CA GLN A 404 -29.64 1.18 -4.41
C GLN A 404 -30.37 1.07 -5.75
N ASN A 405 -30.39 2.18 -6.51
CA ASN A 405 -30.90 2.15 -7.86
C ASN A 405 -30.00 1.29 -8.78
N PRO A 406 -30.53 0.75 -9.91
CA PRO A 406 -29.77 -0.11 -10.81
C PRO A 406 -28.48 0.51 -11.35
N ALA A 407 -28.44 1.84 -11.55
CA ALA A 407 -27.25 2.52 -12.04
C ALA A 407 -26.12 2.51 -11.03
N VAL A 408 -26.42 2.70 -9.73
CA VAL A 408 -25.43 2.62 -8.65
C VAL A 408 -24.89 1.19 -8.52
N LEU A 409 -25.75 0.17 -8.53
CA LEU A 409 -25.34 -1.23 -8.49
C LEU A 409 -24.44 -1.60 -9.68
N SER A 410 -24.79 -1.10 -10.87
CA SER A 410 -23.98 -1.28 -12.07
C SER A 410 -22.60 -0.63 -11.93
N ILE A 411 -22.51 0.60 -11.41
CA ILE A 411 -21.23 1.28 -11.18
C ILE A 411 -20.38 0.53 -10.14
N MET A 412 -20.93 0.05 -9.04
CA MET A 412 -20.22 -0.77 -8.07
C MET A 412 -19.66 -2.03 -8.74
N ARG A 413 -20.47 -2.72 -9.54
CA ARG A 413 -20.02 -3.92 -10.27
C ARG A 413 -18.90 -3.60 -11.26
N HIS A 414 -19.01 -2.49 -12.02
CA HIS A 414 -17.96 -2.05 -12.93
C HIS A 414 -16.70 -1.60 -12.22
N SER A 415 -16.81 -0.90 -11.10
CA SER A 415 -15.66 -0.44 -10.29
C SER A 415 -14.91 -1.60 -9.63
N PHE A 416 -15.61 -2.68 -9.29
CA PHE A 416 -15.00 -3.88 -8.72
C PHE A 416 -14.32 -4.79 -9.74
N THR A 417 -14.82 -4.82 -10.99
CA THR A 417 -14.40 -5.78 -12.03
C THR A 417 -13.88 -5.13 -13.30
N THR A 418 -14.75 -4.40 -14.03
CA THR A 418 -14.49 -3.97 -15.41
C THR A 418 -13.45 -2.85 -15.48
N ILE A 419 -13.62 -1.79 -14.70
CA ILE A 419 -12.69 -0.65 -14.70
C ILE A 419 -11.27 -1.10 -14.35
N PRO A 420 -11.04 -1.81 -13.21
CA PRO A 420 -9.71 -2.32 -12.91
C PRO A 420 -9.23 -3.35 -13.95
N GLY A 421 -10.13 -4.20 -14.49
CA GLY A 421 -9.78 -5.17 -15.53
C GLY A 421 -9.19 -4.52 -16.79
N VAL A 422 -9.85 -3.46 -17.29
CA VAL A 422 -9.36 -2.69 -18.45
C VAL A 422 -8.01 -2.01 -18.13
N LEU A 423 -7.87 -1.41 -16.95
CA LEU A 423 -6.64 -0.74 -16.55
C LEU A 423 -5.48 -1.73 -16.38
N TRP A 424 -5.74 -2.97 -15.96
CA TRP A 424 -4.74 -4.02 -15.93
C TRP A 424 -4.27 -4.42 -17.33
N ILE A 425 -5.17 -4.47 -18.32
CA ILE A 425 -4.80 -4.68 -19.73
C ILE A 425 -3.96 -3.51 -20.24
N VAL A 426 -4.31 -2.26 -19.93
CA VAL A 426 -3.49 -1.09 -20.26
C VAL A 426 -2.11 -1.20 -19.61
N THR A 427 -2.03 -1.62 -18.35
CA THR A 427 -0.77 -1.85 -17.66
C THR A 427 0.08 -2.92 -18.34
N ALA A 428 -0.56 -3.99 -18.82
CA ALA A 428 0.11 -5.04 -19.59
C ALA A 428 0.71 -4.50 -20.89
N ILE A 429 -0.03 -3.68 -21.62
CA ILE A 429 0.42 -3.05 -22.87
C ILE A 429 1.62 -2.13 -22.59
N VAL A 430 1.54 -1.28 -21.58
CA VAL A 430 2.63 -0.36 -21.20
C VAL A 430 3.91 -1.15 -20.90
N LEU A 431 3.83 -2.20 -20.07
CA LEU A 431 4.99 -2.99 -19.65
C LEU A 431 5.49 -3.95 -20.74
N PHE A 432 4.70 -4.26 -21.75
CA PHE A 432 5.15 -5.01 -22.92
C PHE A 432 6.27 -4.28 -23.67
N PHE A 433 6.25 -2.95 -23.66
CA PHE A 433 7.30 -2.12 -24.26
C PHE A 433 8.57 -2.00 -23.41
N TYR A 434 8.63 -2.63 -22.25
CA TYR A 434 9.84 -2.67 -21.43
C TYR A 434 10.92 -3.56 -22.06
N ARG A 435 11.99 -2.94 -22.56
CA ARG A 435 13.01 -3.59 -23.39
C ARG A 435 14.26 -4.07 -22.64
N LEU A 436 14.39 -3.76 -21.34
CA LEU A 436 15.55 -4.17 -20.56
C LEU A 436 15.44 -5.66 -20.20
N ASN A 437 16.02 -6.53 -21.05
CA ASN A 437 16.10 -7.95 -20.79
C ASN A 437 17.36 -8.31 -19.98
N LYS A 438 17.45 -9.56 -19.51
CA LYS A 438 18.55 -10.06 -18.68
C LYS A 438 19.92 -9.90 -19.34
N LYS A 439 20.03 -10.12 -20.66
CA LYS A 439 21.30 -9.98 -21.40
C LYS A 439 21.75 -8.51 -21.34
N ARG A 440 20.88 -7.59 -21.72
CA ARG A 440 21.21 -6.15 -21.74
C ARG A 440 21.51 -5.61 -20.34
N TYR A 441 20.78 -6.08 -19.31
CA TYR A 441 21.04 -5.74 -17.92
C TYR A 441 22.44 -6.18 -17.48
N ASN A 442 22.85 -7.42 -17.79
CA ASN A 442 24.18 -7.93 -17.45
C ASN A 442 25.30 -7.12 -18.12
N GLU A 443 25.14 -6.76 -19.40
CA GLU A 443 26.07 -5.88 -20.12
C GLU A 443 26.22 -4.52 -19.38
N ILE A 444 25.14 -3.92 -18.97
CA ILE A 444 25.13 -2.65 -18.22
C ILE A 444 25.86 -2.78 -16.88
N VAL A 445 25.60 -3.85 -16.14
CA VAL A 445 26.25 -4.09 -14.85
C VAL A 445 27.76 -4.30 -15.01
N GLU A 446 28.20 -5.01 -16.06
CA GLU A 446 29.61 -5.18 -16.39
C GLU A 446 30.28 -3.84 -16.75
N ASP A 447 29.63 -3.03 -17.57
CA ASP A 447 30.12 -1.69 -17.94
C ASP A 447 30.25 -0.78 -16.70
N LEU A 448 29.26 -0.82 -15.80
CA LEU A 448 29.32 -0.06 -14.54
C LEU A 448 30.46 -0.52 -13.65
N LYS A 449 30.68 -1.83 -13.53
CA LYS A 449 31.83 -2.37 -12.78
C LYS A 449 33.16 -1.85 -13.33
N LYS A 450 33.34 -1.88 -14.66
CA LYS A 450 34.55 -1.36 -15.30
C LYS A 450 34.75 0.16 -15.07
N LYS A 451 33.66 0.94 -15.04
CA LYS A 451 33.72 2.39 -14.77
C LYS A 451 34.03 2.72 -13.30
N ARG A 452 33.61 1.89 -12.35
CA ARG A 452 33.86 2.08 -10.92
C ARG A 452 35.26 1.68 -10.47
N VAL A 453 35.98 0.88 -11.26
CA VAL A 453 37.36 0.45 -11.00
C VAL A 453 38.39 1.44 -11.56
N LYS A 454 37.98 2.31 -12.47
CA LYS A 454 38.77 3.46 -12.97
C LYS A 454 38.51 4.69 -12.13
#